data_9fbc1c200360b4452eca93a7ad6b8f90
#
_entry.id   9fbc1c200360b4452eca93a7ad6b8f90
#
_cell.length_a   1.000
_cell.length_b   1.000
_cell.length_c   1.000
_cell.angle_alpha   90.00
_cell.angle_beta   90.00
_cell.angle_gamma   90.00
#
_symmetry.space_group_name_H-M   'P 1'
#
loop_
_entity.id
_entity.type
_entity.pdbx_description
1 polymer ?
#
loop_
_entity_poly.entity_id
_entity_poly.type
_entity_poly.pdbx_seq_one_letter_code
_entity_poly.pdbx_strand_id
1 'polypeptide(L)'
;LALAAENLLEEDTLRLLKEGDPMTFSCMDGQGHKRRVMLMEMGFHEAPSDSLVKEVIFEAQGRGMVPLLAHCERYPYLHRNASLLELWYKRGGWLSVNATSLAGAYGPDTRDMAKRCMQLGWISFVCSDAHCMRHLHDLESLKNSRDVSLWLDAGHSLHAGLG
;
A
#
# COMPACT_ATOMS: atom_id res chain seq x y z
N LEU A 1 11.22 5.69 -16.21
CA LEU A 1 9.89 5.93 -15.61
C LEU A 1 9.08 4.65 -15.84
N ALA A 2 8.64 3.99 -14.78
CA ALA A 2 7.68 2.90 -14.88
C ALA A 2 6.28 3.48 -14.69
N LEU A 3 5.35 3.13 -15.60
CA LEU A 3 3.94 3.43 -15.43
C LEU A 3 3.29 2.26 -14.69
N ALA A 4 2.54 2.55 -13.64
CA ALA A 4 1.67 1.60 -12.97
C ALA A 4 0.25 2.17 -12.93
N ALA A 5 -0.75 1.32 -13.06
CA ALA A 5 -2.14 1.68 -12.86
C ALA A 5 -2.58 1.13 -11.50
N GLU A 6 -3.33 1.91 -10.75
CA GLU A 6 -4.07 1.41 -9.60
C GLU A 6 -5.24 0.57 -10.11
N ASN A 7 -5.28 -0.68 -9.68
CA ASN A 7 -6.34 -1.61 -10.04
C ASN A 7 -7.32 -1.68 -8.85
N LEU A 8 -8.56 -1.31 -9.08
CA LEU A 8 -9.58 -1.41 -8.05
C LEU A 8 -9.84 -2.89 -7.72
N LEU A 9 -9.90 -3.22 -6.43
CA LEU A 9 -10.10 -4.58 -5.96
C LEU A 9 -11.58 -4.98 -6.10
N GLU A 10 -11.91 -5.56 -7.25
CA GLU A 10 -13.24 -5.95 -7.69
C GLU A 10 -13.19 -7.16 -8.63
N GLU A 11 -14.35 -7.68 -9.03
CA GLU A 11 -14.46 -8.86 -9.90
C GLU A 11 -13.78 -8.65 -11.28
N ASP A 12 -13.82 -7.44 -11.82
CA ASP A 12 -13.17 -7.12 -13.10
C ASP A 12 -11.65 -7.25 -13.00
N THR A 13 -11.07 -6.87 -11.88
CA THR A 13 -9.64 -7.05 -11.63
C THR A 13 -9.29 -8.54 -11.46
N LEU A 14 -10.15 -9.30 -10.81
CA LEU A 14 -9.97 -10.75 -10.72
C LEU A 14 -10.03 -11.40 -12.11
N ARG A 15 -10.95 -10.96 -12.97
CA ARG A 15 -11.02 -11.40 -14.38
C ARG A 15 -9.76 -11.01 -15.16
N LEU A 16 -9.30 -9.76 -15.01
CA LEU A 16 -8.04 -9.30 -15.62
C LEU A 16 -6.85 -10.15 -15.17
N LEU A 17 -6.80 -10.52 -13.90
CA LEU A 17 -5.77 -11.44 -13.37
C LEU A 17 -5.87 -12.83 -13.99
N LYS A 18 -7.04 -13.36 -14.29
CA LYS A 18 -7.22 -14.70 -14.87
C LYS A 18 -6.94 -14.74 -16.37
N GLU A 19 -7.37 -13.73 -17.10
CA GLU A 19 -7.45 -13.75 -18.56
C GLU A 19 -6.52 -12.75 -19.26
N GLY A 20 -6.11 -11.68 -18.57
CA GLY A 20 -5.33 -10.57 -19.13
C GLY A 20 -3.89 -10.50 -18.63
N ASP A 21 -3.27 -9.35 -18.83
CA ASP A 21 -1.94 -9.01 -18.29
C ASP A 21 -2.03 -7.62 -17.61
N PRO A 22 -2.23 -7.57 -16.30
CA PRO A 22 -2.35 -6.32 -15.57
C PRO A 22 -1.05 -5.53 -15.62
N MET A 23 -1.16 -4.20 -15.61
CA MET A 23 -0.01 -3.31 -15.53
C MET A 23 0.72 -3.51 -14.20
N THR A 24 2.02 -3.71 -14.29
CA THR A 24 2.88 -3.93 -13.12
C THR A 24 4.13 -3.07 -13.22
N PHE A 25 4.73 -2.76 -12.08
CA PHE A 25 6.09 -2.21 -12.02
C PHE A 25 7.04 -3.21 -11.37
N SER A 26 8.34 -2.95 -11.51
CA SER A 26 9.36 -3.77 -10.86
C SER A 26 10.04 -2.99 -9.76
N CYS A 27 10.27 -3.61 -8.62
CA CYS A 27 11.11 -3.07 -7.55
C CYS A 27 11.98 -4.18 -6.94
N MET A 28 12.96 -3.78 -6.15
CA MET A 28 13.76 -4.72 -5.34
C MET A 28 13.08 -4.91 -4.00
N ASP A 29 12.99 -6.13 -3.51
CA ASP A 29 12.59 -6.38 -2.12
C ASP A 29 13.75 -6.13 -1.14
N GLY A 30 13.46 -6.21 0.17
CA GLY A 30 14.48 -6.00 1.22
C GLY A 30 15.63 -7.03 1.21
N GLN A 31 15.53 -8.08 0.40
CA GLN A 31 16.57 -9.11 0.20
C GLN A 31 17.33 -8.94 -1.12
N GLY A 32 17.01 -7.91 -1.90
CA GLY A 32 17.65 -7.64 -3.18
C GLY A 32 17.09 -8.45 -4.35
N HIS A 33 15.94 -9.09 -4.22
CA HIS A 33 15.29 -9.79 -5.32
C HIS A 33 14.36 -8.83 -6.09
N LYS A 34 14.42 -8.91 -7.42
CA LYS A 34 13.50 -8.16 -8.27
C LYS A 34 12.10 -8.77 -8.21
N ARG A 35 11.11 -7.95 -7.86
CA ARG A 35 9.70 -8.32 -7.78
C ARG A 35 8.87 -7.59 -8.84
N ARG A 36 7.90 -8.29 -9.41
CA ARG A 36 6.82 -7.69 -10.20
C ARG A 36 5.70 -7.30 -9.25
N VAL A 37 5.32 -6.04 -9.22
CA VAL A 37 4.34 -5.52 -8.27
C VAL A 37 3.11 -5.02 -9.01
N MET A 38 1.95 -5.44 -8.58
CA MET A 38 0.66 -4.96 -9.04
C MET A 38 0.07 -4.01 -7.99
N LEU A 39 -0.13 -2.75 -8.38
CA LEU A 39 -0.71 -1.74 -7.49
C LEU A 39 -2.23 -1.92 -7.43
N MET A 40 -2.76 -2.00 -6.22
CA MET A 40 -4.16 -2.27 -5.93
C MET A 40 -4.75 -1.17 -5.06
N GLU A 41 -6.02 -0.88 -5.27
CA GLU A 41 -6.83 0.03 -4.44
C GLU A 41 -8.14 -0.66 -4.03
N MET A 42 -8.65 -0.37 -2.84
CA MET A 42 -9.99 -0.78 -2.42
C MET A 42 -10.97 0.38 -2.59
N GLY A 43 -12.26 0.08 -2.75
CA GLY A 43 -13.30 1.11 -2.70
C GLY A 43 -13.36 1.78 -1.33
N PHE A 44 -13.60 3.11 -1.29
CA PHE A 44 -13.64 3.87 -0.04
C PHE A 44 -14.93 3.72 0.76
N HIS A 45 -16.00 3.24 0.12
CA HIS A 45 -17.34 3.18 0.72
C HIS A 45 -17.67 1.83 1.32
N GLU A 46 -17.19 0.77 0.72
CA GLU A 46 -17.53 -0.60 1.10
C GLU A 46 -16.28 -1.49 1.08
N ALA A 47 -16.14 -2.31 2.11
CA ALA A 47 -15.05 -3.27 2.19
C ALA A 47 -15.28 -4.42 1.20
N PRO A 48 -14.25 -4.84 0.46
CA PRO A 48 -14.34 -6.06 -0.34
C PRO A 48 -14.52 -7.28 0.57
N SER A 49 -15.11 -8.34 0.02
CA SER A 49 -15.24 -9.58 0.76
C SER A 49 -13.88 -10.25 0.99
N ASP A 50 -13.73 -10.95 2.10
CA ASP A 50 -12.53 -11.76 2.39
C ASP A 50 -12.24 -12.78 1.28
N SER A 51 -13.27 -13.31 0.61
CA SER A 51 -13.13 -14.24 -0.50
C SER A 51 -12.44 -13.59 -1.68
N LEU A 52 -12.94 -12.42 -2.10
CA LEU A 52 -12.35 -11.66 -3.22
C LEU A 52 -10.90 -11.28 -2.94
N VAL A 53 -10.60 -10.81 -1.73
CA VAL A 53 -9.22 -10.49 -1.31
C VAL A 53 -8.31 -11.71 -1.44
N LYS A 54 -8.75 -12.85 -0.94
CA LYS A 54 -7.97 -14.11 -1.00
C LYS A 54 -7.72 -14.56 -2.44
N GLU A 55 -8.74 -14.49 -3.29
CA GLU A 55 -8.63 -14.89 -4.69
C GLU A 55 -7.71 -13.98 -5.47
N VAL A 56 -7.83 -12.67 -5.32
CA VAL A 56 -6.96 -11.70 -6.00
C VAL A 56 -5.49 -11.89 -5.60
N ILE A 57 -5.22 -12.07 -4.30
CA ILE A 57 -3.85 -12.32 -3.85
C ILE A 57 -3.32 -13.64 -4.43
N PHE A 58 -4.12 -14.69 -4.40
CA PHE A 58 -3.75 -16.00 -4.91
C PHE A 58 -3.44 -15.96 -6.41
N GLU A 59 -4.30 -15.34 -7.22
CA GLU A 59 -4.11 -15.22 -8.67
C GLU A 59 -2.89 -14.35 -9.01
N ALA A 60 -2.70 -13.23 -8.32
CA ALA A 60 -1.52 -12.39 -8.52
C ALA A 60 -0.21 -13.16 -8.22
N GLN A 61 -0.16 -13.87 -7.09
CA GLN A 61 1.01 -14.65 -6.70
C GLN A 61 1.25 -15.84 -7.63
N GLY A 62 0.21 -16.52 -8.10
CA GLY A 62 0.30 -17.59 -9.09
C GLY A 62 0.96 -17.15 -10.40
N ARG A 63 0.91 -15.85 -10.70
CA ARG A 63 1.55 -15.21 -11.87
C ARG A 63 2.90 -14.54 -11.54
N GLY A 64 3.45 -14.80 -10.37
CA GLY A 64 4.73 -14.24 -9.93
C GLY A 64 4.67 -12.73 -9.61
N MET A 65 3.48 -12.20 -9.33
CA MET A 65 3.27 -10.80 -8.94
C MET A 65 3.05 -10.69 -7.45
N VAL A 66 3.47 -9.56 -6.87
CA VAL A 66 3.13 -9.20 -5.48
C VAL A 66 2.06 -8.11 -5.54
N PRO A 67 0.86 -8.35 -5.00
CA PRO A 67 -0.15 -7.31 -4.90
C PRO A 67 0.24 -6.32 -3.79
N LEU A 68 0.33 -5.03 -4.12
CA LEU A 68 0.60 -3.93 -3.20
C LEU A 68 -0.68 -3.11 -3.02
N LEU A 69 -1.23 -3.11 -1.81
CA LEU A 69 -2.37 -2.26 -1.49
C LEU A 69 -1.89 -0.84 -1.20
N ALA A 70 -2.38 0.11 -1.99
CA ALA A 70 -2.11 1.53 -1.85
C ALA A 70 -2.80 2.11 -0.61
N HIS A 71 -2.17 3.12 0.00
CA HIS A 71 -2.70 3.96 1.08
C HIS A 71 -3.67 3.23 2.03
N CYS A 72 -3.23 2.08 2.55
CA CYS A 72 -4.06 1.15 3.31
C CYS A 72 -4.71 1.77 4.57
N GLU A 73 -4.18 2.88 5.04
CA GLU A 73 -4.69 3.65 6.18
C GLU A 73 -5.89 4.54 5.85
N ARG A 74 -6.18 4.75 4.55
CA ARG A 74 -7.22 5.71 4.12
C ARG A 74 -8.63 5.14 4.05
N TYR A 75 -8.81 3.83 4.24
CA TYR A 75 -10.12 3.18 4.17
C TYR A 75 -10.86 3.28 5.50
N PRO A 76 -11.96 4.08 5.61
CA PRO A 76 -12.60 4.40 6.91
C PRO A 76 -13.12 3.17 7.65
N TYR A 77 -13.60 2.16 6.91
CA TYR A 77 -14.13 0.92 7.50
C TYR A 77 -13.04 0.07 8.18
N LEU A 78 -11.76 0.29 7.85
CA LEU A 78 -10.63 -0.42 8.46
C LEU A 78 -10.13 0.23 9.76
N HIS A 79 -10.47 1.50 10.03
CA HIS A 79 -10.00 2.19 11.23
C HIS A 79 -10.44 1.50 12.51
N ARG A 80 -11.62 0.91 12.53
CA ARG A 80 -12.15 0.15 13.68
C ARG A 80 -11.78 -1.33 13.67
N ASN A 81 -11.60 -1.90 12.50
CA ASN A 81 -11.29 -3.31 12.31
C ASN A 81 -10.30 -3.52 11.18
N ALA A 82 -9.05 -3.76 11.53
CA ALA A 82 -7.96 -3.96 10.57
C ALA A 82 -7.80 -5.43 10.10
N SER A 83 -8.79 -6.30 10.34
CA SER A 83 -8.69 -7.73 10.00
C SER A 83 -8.40 -7.98 8.53
N LEU A 84 -8.94 -7.14 7.64
CA LEU A 84 -8.70 -7.26 6.20
C LEU A 84 -7.26 -6.91 5.82
N LEU A 85 -6.63 -5.91 6.48
CA LEU A 85 -5.20 -5.60 6.29
C LEU A 85 -4.31 -6.72 6.84
N GLU A 86 -4.69 -7.27 7.99
CA GLU A 86 -4.00 -8.43 8.55
C GLU A 86 -4.07 -9.65 7.63
N LEU A 87 -5.26 -9.89 7.03
CA LEU A 87 -5.45 -10.94 6.03
C LEU A 87 -4.56 -10.70 4.82
N TRP A 88 -4.52 -9.47 4.29
CA TRP A 88 -3.68 -9.07 3.16
C TRP A 88 -2.21 -9.34 3.44
N TYR A 89 -1.72 -8.83 4.57
CA TYR A 89 -0.33 -9.02 5.01
C TYR A 89 0.03 -10.50 5.21
N LYS A 90 -0.79 -11.26 5.95
CA LYS A 90 -0.56 -12.69 6.21
C LYS A 90 -0.57 -13.55 4.95
N ARG A 91 -1.24 -13.10 3.90
CA ARG A 91 -1.25 -13.76 2.59
C ARG A 91 -0.09 -13.34 1.70
N GLY A 92 0.84 -12.53 2.19
CA GLY A 92 2.04 -12.10 1.47
C GLY A 92 1.80 -10.95 0.50
N GLY A 93 0.67 -10.26 0.60
CA GLY A 93 0.47 -8.97 -0.05
C GLY A 93 1.26 -7.88 0.66
N TRP A 94 1.69 -6.88 -0.07
CA TRP A 94 2.38 -5.71 0.45
C TRP A 94 1.40 -4.58 0.76
N LEU A 95 1.76 -3.72 1.71
CA LEU A 95 0.95 -2.58 2.13
C LEU A 95 1.78 -1.30 2.02
N SER A 96 1.16 -0.23 1.54
CA SER A 96 1.76 1.10 1.60
C SER A 96 0.88 2.08 2.38
N VAL A 97 1.54 3.06 3.00
CA VAL A 97 0.90 4.22 3.64
C VAL A 97 1.37 5.50 2.98
N ASN A 98 0.53 6.53 3.00
CA ASN A 98 0.91 7.86 2.54
C ASN A 98 1.69 8.61 3.61
N ALA A 99 2.80 9.20 3.23
CA ALA A 99 3.57 10.06 4.10
C ALA A 99 2.72 11.26 4.61
N THR A 100 1.86 11.82 3.76
CA THR A 100 0.93 12.89 4.11
C THR A 100 -0.09 12.48 5.18
N SER A 101 -0.48 11.19 5.23
CA SER A 101 -1.34 10.66 6.30
C SER A 101 -0.64 10.75 7.67
N LEU A 102 0.65 10.46 7.72
CA LEU A 102 1.47 10.60 8.94
C LEU A 102 1.55 12.05 9.42
N ALA A 103 1.55 13.01 8.49
CA ALA A 103 1.47 14.44 8.78
C ALA A 103 0.06 14.88 9.27
N GLY A 104 -0.95 14.03 9.11
CA GLY A 104 -2.32 14.30 9.53
C GLY A 104 -3.20 14.95 8.46
N ALA A 105 -2.78 14.97 7.19
CA ALA A 105 -3.51 15.60 6.09
C ALA A 105 -4.93 15.05 5.88
N TYR A 106 -5.16 13.78 6.28
CA TYR A 106 -6.45 13.10 6.12
C TYR A 106 -7.17 12.85 7.45
N GLY A 107 -6.79 13.58 8.50
CA GLY A 107 -7.42 13.52 9.82
C GLY A 107 -6.78 12.51 10.79
N PRO A 108 -7.23 12.54 12.07
CA PRO A 108 -6.61 11.77 13.14
C PRO A 108 -6.75 10.26 12.97
N ASP A 109 -7.92 9.77 12.60
CA ASP A 109 -8.17 8.32 12.45
C ASP A 109 -7.26 7.68 11.41
N THR A 110 -7.08 8.35 10.26
CA THR A 110 -6.17 7.93 9.19
C THR A 110 -4.72 7.92 9.67
N ARG A 111 -4.30 8.98 10.39
CA ARG A 111 -2.96 9.07 10.97
C ARG A 111 -2.70 7.96 11.97
N ASP A 112 -3.65 7.69 12.85
CA ASP A 112 -3.52 6.65 13.88
C ASP A 112 -3.47 5.26 13.25
N MET A 113 -4.26 5.02 12.19
CA MET A 113 -4.19 3.77 11.42
C MET A 113 -2.82 3.60 10.75
N ALA A 114 -2.28 4.64 10.09
CA ALA A 114 -0.96 4.60 9.48
C ALA A 114 0.11 4.22 10.51
N LYS A 115 0.11 4.89 11.68
CA LYS A 115 1.03 4.59 12.77
C LYS A 115 0.89 3.16 13.28
N ARG A 116 -0.35 2.69 13.47
CA ARG A 116 -0.65 1.33 13.89
C ARG A 116 -0.08 0.30 12.92
N CYS A 117 -0.31 0.46 11.62
CA CYS A 117 0.22 -0.44 10.61
C CYS A 117 1.76 -0.46 10.59
N MET A 118 2.41 0.70 10.78
CA MET A 118 3.86 0.80 10.91
C MET A 118 4.38 0.06 12.14
N GLN A 119 3.74 0.27 13.31
CA GLN A 119 4.14 -0.40 14.56
C GLN A 119 3.98 -1.92 14.52
N LEU A 120 3.00 -2.41 13.75
CA LEU A 120 2.80 -3.85 13.52
C LEU A 120 3.79 -4.44 12.50
N GLY A 121 4.62 -3.62 11.84
CA GLY A 121 5.57 -4.07 10.84
C GLY A 121 4.91 -4.53 9.53
N TRP A 122 3.68 -4.09 9.24
CA TRP A 122 2.96 -4.53 8.05
C TRP A 122 3.31 -3.71 6.80
N ILE A 123 3.92 -2.53 6.97
CA ILE A 123 4.15 -1.59 5.89
C ILE A 123 5.42 -1.93 5.13
N SER A 124 5.26 -2.11 3.83
CA SER A 124 6.35 -2.34 2.88
C SER A 124 6.87 -1.04 2.27
N PHE A 125 5.99 -0.03 2.09
CA PHE A 125 6.33 1.26 1.47
C PHE A 125 5.66 2.42 2.18
N VAL A 126 6.39 3.55 2.25
CA VAL A 126 5.81 4.86 2.51
C VAL A 126 5.86 5.64 1.20
N CYS A 127 4.69 6.05 0.71
CA CYS A 127 4.53 6.71 -0.59
C CYS A 127 4.13 8.17 -0.40
N SER A 128 4.36 8.99 -1.41
CA SER A 128 3.89 10.39 -1.39
C SER A 128 2.43 10.51 -1.78
N ASP A 129 1.99 9.70 -2.74
CA ASP A 129 0.67 9.81 -3.39
C ASP A 129 0.35 11.28 -3.75
N ALA A 130 1.36 11.99 -4.24
CA ALA A 130 1.29 13.43 -4.44
C ALA A 130 0.59 13.76 -5.76
N HIS A 131 -0.62 14.32 -5.66
CA HIS A 131 -1.42 14.74 -6.80
C HIS A 131 -1.51 16.28 -6.97
N CYS A 132 -0.96 17.05 -6.02
CA CYS A 132 -0.96 18.51 -6.06
C CYS A 132 0.19 19.11 -5.25
N MET A 133 0.46 20.41 -5.46
CA MET A 133 1.51 21.16 -4.77
C MET A 133 1.36 21.18 -3.25
N ARG A 134 0.13 21.14 -2.73
CA ARG A 134 -0.13 21.06 -1.29
C ARG A 134 0.46 19.80 -0.68
N HIS A 135 0.36 18.66 -1.35
CA HIS A 135 0.94 17.41 -0.88
C HIS A 135 2.47 17.48 -0.78
N LEU A 136 3.13 18.23 -1.66
CA LEU A 136 4.58 18.46 -1.56
C LEU A 136 4.95 19.29 -0.33
N HIS A 137 4.14 20.29 0.02
CA HIS A 137 4.30 21.07 1.25
C HIS A 137 4.13 20.22 2.50
N ASP A 138 3.13 19.34 2.50
CA ASP A 138 2.88 18.41 3.61
C ASP A 138 4.07 17.44 3.78
N LEU A 139 4.67 16.98 2.67
CA LEU A 139 5.88 16.14 2.69
C LEU A 139 7.09 16.88 3.27
N GLU A 140 7.26 18.17 3.01
CA GLU A 140 8.34 18.95 3.60
C GLU A 140 8.26 19.01 5.13
N SER A 141 7.05 19.07 5.67
CA SER A 141 6.81 19.04 7.12
C SER A 141 7.25 17.74 7.79
N LEU A 142 7.34 16.65 7.02
CA LEU A 142 7.74 15.33 7.51
C LEU A 142 9.25 15.13 7.61
N LYS A 143 10.07 15.99 7.01
CA LYS A 143 11.55 15.87 7.06
C LYS A 143 12.10 15.74 8.48
N ASN A 144 11.36 16.30 9.46
CA ASN A 144 11.69 16.27 10.88
C ASN A 144 10.72 15.42 11.70
N SER A 145 9.90 14.60 11.05
CA SER A 145 8.93 13.75 11.74
C SER A 145 9.63 12.59 12.44
N ARG A 146 9.48 12.53 13.76
CA ARG A 146 10.00 11.43 14.58
C ARG A 146 9.42 10.07 14.15
N ASP A 147 8.16 10.04 13.72
CA ASP A 147 7.49 8.79 13.31
C ASP A 147 8.13 8.22 12.05
N VAL A 148 8.48 9.07 11.07
CA VAL A 148 9.17 8.66 9.84
C VAL A 148 10.61 8.23 10.14
N SER A 149 11.32 8.98 10.99
CA SER A 149 12.69 8.61 11.40
C SER A 149 12.72 7.25 12.09
N LEU A 150 11.81 7.00 13.04
CA LEU A 150 11.73 5.72 13.74
C LEU A 150 11.42 4.55 12.79
N TRP A 151 10.61 4.77 11.76
CA TRP A 151 10.32 3.75 10.75
C TRP A 151 11.55 3.45 9.90
N LEU A 152 12.29 4.47 9.47
CA LEU A 152 13.55 4.32 8.74
C LEU A 152 14.60 3.61 9.58
N ASP A 153 14.74 3.98 10.85
CA ASP A 153 15.71 3.40 11.79
C ASP A 153 15.42 1.93 12.11
N ALA A 154 14.15 1.50 11.99
CA ALA A 154 13.75 0.10 12.13
C ALA A 154 14.18 -0.79 10.94
N GLY A 155 14.98 -0.27 10.01
CA GLY A 155 15.52 -1.01 8.86
C GLY A 155 14.54 -1.14 7.69
N HIS A 156 13.43 -0.43 7.75
CA HIS A 156 12.55 -0.27 6.60
C HIS A 156 13.17 0.75 5.66
N SER A 157 13.73 0.29 4.57
CA SER A 157 14.24 1.21 3.55
C SER A 157 13.05 1.89 2.85
N LEU A 158 13.09 3.23 2.79
CA LEU A 158 12.37 3.96 1.76
C LEU A 158 12.93 3.47 0.43
N HIS A 159 12.27 2.52 -0.21
CA HIS A 159 12.56 2.24 -1.60
C HIS A 159 12.05 3.42 -2.44
N ALA A 160 12.81 4.51 -2.41
CA ALA A 160 12.77 5.54 -3.43
C ALA A 160 13.35 4.97 -4.74
N GLY A 161 12.88 3.80 -5.11
CA GLY A 161 13.27 3.08 -6.31
C GLY A 161 12.22 3.23 -7.41
N LEU A 162 11.68 4.44 -7.57
CA LEU A 162 11.04 4.88 -8.79
C LEU A 162 12.11 5.60 -9.62
N GLY A 163 13.07 4.84 -10.11
CA GLY A 163 14.01 5.24 -11.11
C GLY A 163 13.74 4.47 -12.39
#